data_a45c932d5d99b91f311944bbd4d05aab
#
_entry.id   a45c932d5d99b91f311944bbd4d05aab
#
_cell.length_a   1.000
_cell.length_b   1.000
_cell.length_c   1.000
_cell.angle_alpha   90.00
_cell.angle_beta   90.00
_cell.angle_gamma   90.00
#
_symmetry.space_group_name_H-M   'P 1'
#
loop_
_entity.id
_entity.type
_entity.pdbx_description
1 polymer ?
#
loop_
_entity_poly.entity_id
_entity_poly.type
_entity_poly.pdbx_seq_one_letter_code
_entity_poly.pdbx_strand_id
1 'polypeptide(L)'
;MLRFLVFLLLVLVPTISAAIPPGSTLYATNTNTNTNQNWSSPNSIFSLGFLPHPEYPTSFLAAIFYSGGVPIWTPTTAPVDSSASLQFLTTGSLRLVNGSGRTVWDSNTTSRGVSSASIDDSGNLVLSNSTSTVWSSFQNPTDTIVPSQNFTTSMTLRSGSYSFRLLSSGNLTLLWNDTIVYHNQGLNSSYNATILTSPILGIETIGILSIADPSLSGPAIFAYSNDYAEGSDLLRFLRLDNDGNLRIYSSGRGSRTKTARWAIVEDQCQVFGYCGNMGICSYNETAPICGCPSLNFEPVDPMDTRKGCKRKEETQDCPGNATMLNLDHTQFLTYSPEINSQVFFVGISACRSNCLVNPTCDASTSLSDGTGLCYLKPPGFMSGYHSPALPSSSYIKVCSPGIPNPLLSGQIGGKSSGLRMHTWVVAIMVMGTIFGLVALEGSLWWWCCRNSPKFGTLTAQYALLEYASEIVSGRRNFEVSPETNRKKFSVWAYEELEKGNVKGVLDRRLADQDINMEQVMRAVQVSFWCIQEQPSHRPMMGKVVQMLEGIIEIEKPPAPNAGTDGSGNGTSINVSSNVSIFSPIAASAPAPSSSSSVQLAEVSLYASGKNLERASSSLLHSDPN
;
A
#
# COMPACT_ATOMS: atom_id res chain seq x y z
N MET A 1 43.32 42.90 -13.52
CA MET A 1 43.01 41.91 -14.56
C MET A 1 43.54 40.51 -14.27
N LEU A 2 44.79 40.32 -13.84
CA LEU A 2 45.39 39.00 -13.61
C LEU A 2 44.76 38.23 -12.43
N ARG A 3 44.28 38.89 -11.39
CA ARG A 3 43.57 38.25 -10.25
C ARG A 3 42.14 37.77 -10.57
N PHE A 4 41.50 38.34 -11.57
CA PHE A 4 40.19 37.89 -12.05
C PHE A 4 40.27 36.66 -12.96
N LEU A 5 41.37 36.53 -13.72
CA LEU A 5 41.62 35.36 -14.58
C LEU A 5 41.94 34.08 -13.77
N VAL A 6 42.64 34.22 -12.62
CA VAL A 6 42.93 33.10 -11.72
C VAL A 6 41.68 32.61 -10.99
N PHE A 7 40.74 33.52 -10.69
CA PHE A 7 39.44 33.14 -10.06
C PHE A 7 38.50 32.46 -11.06
N LEU A 8 38.58 32.83 -12.36
CA LEU A 8 37.73 32.21 -13.39
C LEU A 8 38.24 30.83 -13.82
N LEU A 9 39.52 30.51 -13.61
CA LEU A 9 40.10 29.19 -13.88
C LEU A 9 39.88 28.19 -12.75
N LEU A 10 39.52 28.66 -11.55
CA LEU A 10 39.20 27.78 -10.39
C LEU A 10 37.73 27.31 -10.34
N VAL A 11 36.85 27.85 -11.20
CA VAL A 11 35.43 27.49 -11.23
C VAL A 11 35.09 26.43 -12.28
N LEU A 12 36.07 26.02 -13.11
CA LEU A 12 35.88 25.02 -14.16
C LEU A 12 36.82 23.80 -13.97
N VAL A 13 36.93 23.31 -12.74
CA VAL A 13 37.37 21.90 -12.57
C VAL A 13 36.08 21.07 -12.68
N PRO A 14 35.85 20.37 -13.83
CA PRO A 14 34.83 19.35 -13.83
C PRO A 14 35.20 18.36 -12.74
N THR A 15 34.30 18.07 -11.81
CA THR A 15 34.44 16.95 -10.87
C THR A 15 34.48 15.69 -11.72
N ILE A 16 35.67 15.28 -12.12
CA ILE A 16 35.91 14.05 -12.89
C ILE A 16 35.56 12.94 -11.90
N SER A 17 34.45 12.28 -12.10
CA SER A 17 34.15 10.99 -11.46
C SER A 17 35.37 10.11 -11.63
N ALA A 18 35.92 9.57 -10.55
CA ALA A 18 37.07 8.71 -10.62
C ALA A 18 36.72 7.47 -11.46
N ALA A 19 37.17 7.44 -12.71
CA ALA A 19 36.91 6.31 -13.60
C ALA A 19 37.61 5.07 -13.03
N ILE A 20 36.84 4.02 -12.84
CA ILE A 20 37.32 2.73 -12.37
C ILE A 20 37.83 1.97 -13.58
N PRO A 21 39.11 1.61 -13.64
CA PRO A 21 39.68 0.91 -14.78
C PRO A 21 39.35 -0.59 -14.77
N PRO A 22 39.32 -1.24 -15.95
CA PRO A 22 39.26 -2.70 -16.05
C PRO A 22 40.42 -3.36 -15.28
N GLY A 23 40.15 -4.51 -14.65
CA GLY A 23 41.09 -5.18 -13.75
C GLY A 23 40.86 -4.83 -12.27
N SER A 24 40.00 -3.83 -11.96
CA SER A 24 39.65 -3.47 -10.58
C SER A 24 38.74 -4.53 -9.94
N THR A 25 38.96 -4.80 -8.65
CA THR A 25 38.19 -5.81 -7.89
C THR A 25 37.84 -5.29 -6.50
N LEU A 26 36.60 -5.54 -6.07
CA LEU A 26 36.14 -5.36 -4.70
C LEU A 26 35.96 -6.75 -4.06
N TYR A 27 36.32 -6.89 -2.79
CA TYR A 27 36.17 -8.13 -2.02
C TYR A 27 35.13 -7.98 -0.90
N ALA A 28 34.39 -9.07 -0.60
CA ALA A 28 33.36 -9.07 0.45
C ALA A 28 33.97 -8.86 1.84
N THR A 29 35.13 -9.48 2.12
CA THR A 29 35.93 -9.22 3.32
C THR A 29 37.30 -8.73 2.94
N ASN A 30 37.74 -7.65 3.59
CA ASN A 30 39.10 -7.15 3.40
C ASN A 30 40.00 -7.77 4.47
N THR A 31 40.90 -8.67 4.06
CA THR A 31 41.92 -9.23 4.95
C THR A 31 43.06 -8.25 5.24
N ASN A 32 43.12 -7.12 4.52
CA ASN A 32 44.14 -6.06 4.69
C ASN A 32 43.46 -4.79 5.28
N THR A 33 43.73 -4.52 6.50
CA THR A 33 43.07 -3.64 7.46
C THR A 33 43.06 -2.13 7.17
N ASN A 34 43.40 -1.61 5.99
CA ASN A 34 43.60 -0.16 5.79
C ASN A 34 42.95 0.52 4.57
N THR A 35 42.13 -0.14 3.79
CA THR A 35 41.40 0.55 2.70
C THR A 35 39.95 0.16 2.65
N ASN A 36 39.06 1.13 2.87
CA ASN A 36 37.65 1.00 2.51
C ASN A 36 37.55 0.76 1.01
N GLN A 37 37.36 -0.50 0.60
CA GLN A 37 37.31 -0.88 -0.81
C GLN A 37 35.87 -0.71 -1.34
N ASN A 38 35.37 0.52 -1.38
CA ASN A 38 34.16 0.85 -2.09
C ASN A 38 34.50 1.75 -3.28
N TRP A 39 33.81 1.55 -4.39
CA TRP A 39 33.82 2.52 -5.47
C TRP A 39 32.75 3.56 -5.18
N SER A 40 33.13 4.81 -5.01
CA SER A 40 32.24 5.87 -4.55
C SER A 40 31.96 6.90 -5.63
N SER A 41 30.78 7.53 -5.56
CA SER A 41 30.45 8.71 -6.35
C SER A 41 31.32 9.90 -5.98
N PRO A 42 31.47 10.94 -6.83
CA PRO A 42 32.32 12.10 -6.57
C PRO A 42 32.04 12.78 -5.23
N ASN A 43 30.77 12.92 -4.85
CA ASN A 43 30.35 13.52 -3.57
C ASN A 43 30.31 12.50 -2.40
N SER A 44 30.71 11.23 -2.65
CA SER A 44 30.70 10.13 -1.68
C SER A 44 29.35 9.85 -1.01
N ILE A 45 28.24 10.23 -1.67
CA ILE A 45 26.88 9.94 -1.22
C ILE A 45 26.48 8.51 -1.56
N PHE A 46 26.90 8.01 -2.72
CA PHE A 46 26.66 6.64 -3.15
C PHE A 46 27.97 5.87 -3.28
N SER A 47 27.92 4.59 -2.96
CA SER A 47 29.07 3.68 -3.08
C SER A 47 28.63 2.30 -3.54
N LEU A 48 29.46 1.64 -4.33
CA LEU A 48 29.34 0.22 -4.68
C LEU A 48 30.34 -0.59 -3.85
N GLY A 49 29.84 -1.60 -3.18
CA GLY A 49 30.65 -2.46 -2.31
C GLY A 49 29.85 -3.62 -1.77
N PHE A 50 30.30 -4.19 -0.67
CA PHE A 50 29.64 -5.29 -0.01
C PHE A 50 29.06 -4.85 1.34
N LEU A 51 27.79 -5.17 1.58
CA LEU A 51 27.09 -4.96 2.85
C LEU A 51 26.84 -6.30 3.53
N PRO A 52 26.94 -6.42 4.86
CA PRO A 52 26.47 -7.61 5.60
C PRO A 52 25.01 -7.89 5.30
N HIS A 53 24.66 -9.17 5.09
CA HIS A 53 23.27 -9.56 4.89
C HIS A 53 22.49 -9.42 6.21
N PRO A 54 21.28 -8.84 6.22
CA PRO A 54 20.52 -8.60 7.46
C PRO A 54 20.19 -9.88 8.25
N GLU A 55 19.85 -10.96 7.53
CA GLU A 55 19.40 -12.24 8.13
C GLU A 55 20.55 -13.25 8.31
N TYR A 56 21.64 -13.11 7.52
CA TYR A 56 22.78 -14.04 7.52
C TYR A 56 24.07 -13.27 7.77
N PRO A 57 24.47 -13.02 9.04
CA PRO A 57 25.60 -12.14 9.39
C PRO A 57 26.95 -12.54 8.80
N THR A 58 27.11 -13.82 8.42
CA THR A 58 28.34 -14.35 7.77
C THR A 58 28.33 -14.22 6.25
N SER A 59 27.25 -13.70 5.68
CA SER A 59 27.05 -13.54 4.24
C SER A 59 26.94 -12.06 3.87
N PHE A 60 27.15 -11.76 2.59
CA PHE A 60 27.26 -10.39 2.09
C PHE A 60 26.37 -10.19 0.87
N LEU A 61 25.94 -8.94 0.66
CA LEU A 61 25.28 -8.46 -0.56
C LEU A 61 26.20 -7.48 -1.27
N ALA A 62 26.51 -7.74 -2.53
CA ALA A 62 27.07 -6.70 -3.40
C ALA A 62 25.96 -5.68 -3.69
N ALA A 63 26.22 -4.40 -3.45
CA ALA A 63 25.18 -3.38 -3.59
C ALA A 63 25.76 -2.01 -3.95
N ILE A 64 24.96 -1.22 -4.68
CA ILE A 64 25.08 0.23 -4.64
C ILE A 64 24.24 0.67 -3.44
N PHE A 65 24.83 1.45 -2.57
CA PHE A 65 24.17 1.91 -1.35
C PHE A 65 24.37 3.40 -1.12
N TYR A 66 23.33 4.00 -0.54
CA TYR A 66 23.35 5.38 -0.05
C TYR A 66 24.19 5.48 1.22
N SER A 67 24.74 6.65 1.46
CA SER A 67 25.54 6.98 2.65
C SER A 67 24.88 6.44 3.93
N GLY A 68 25.63 5.61 4.69
CA GLY A 68 25.11 4.89 5.87
C GLY A 68 24.81 3.41 5.62
N GLY A 69 24.75 2.96 4.36
CA GLY A 69 24.64 1.53 4.01
C GLY A 69 23.21 1.09 3.66
N VAL A 70 22.34 2.00 3.21
CA VAL A 70 21.03 1.63 2.67
C VAL A 70 21.17 1.21 1.21
N PRO A 71 20.94 -0.08 0.84
CA PRO A 71 21.09 -0.53 -0.53
C PRO A 71 19.99 0.05 -1.42
N ILE A 72 20.37 0.52 -2.63
CA ILE A 72 19.46 1.05 -3.65
C ILE A 72 19.48 0.21 -4.93
N TRP A 73 20.48 -0.61 -5.13
CA TRP A 73 20.57 -1.55 -6.24
C TRP A 73 21.47 -2.73 -5.85
N THR A 74 21.09 -3.94 -6.23
CA THR A 74 21.86 -5.17 -5.99
C THR A 74 21.86 -6.03 -7.25
N PRO A 75 23.01 -6.54 -7.73
CA PRO A 75 23.01 -7.39 -8.93
C PRO A 75 22.24 -8.71 -8.71
N THR A 76 22.13 -9.16 -7.48
CA THR A 76 21.36 -10.34 -7.07
C THR A 76 20.86 -10.16 -5.64
N THR A 77 19.71 -10.75 -5.33
CA THR A 77 19.18 -10.83 -3.96
C THR A 77 19.79 -11.99 -3.16
N ALA A 78 20.44 -12.94 -3.84
CA ALA A 78 21.09 -14.07 -3.19
C ALA A 78 22.37 -13.59 -2.47
N PRO A 79 22.55 -13.91 -1.18
CA PRO A 79 23.76 -13.56 -0.45
C PRO A 79 24.96 -14.36 -0.98
N VAL A 80 26.14 -13.77 -0.86
CA VAL A 80 27.42 -14.39 -1.20
C VAL A 80 28.27 -14.58 0.05
N ASP A 81 29.22 -15.49 -0.02
CA ASP A 81 30.14 -15.78 1.08
C ASP A 81 31.22 -14.69 1.27
N SER A 82 31.97 -14.79 2.36
CA SER A 82 33.01 -13.82 2.74
C SER A 82 34.21 -13.75 1.77
N SER A 83 34.39 -14.75 0.92
CA SER A 83 35.45 -14.80 -0.08
C SER A 83 35.00 -14.32 -1.47
N ALA A 84 33.74 -13.87 -1.57
CA ALA A 84 33.19 -13.36 -2.83
C ALA A 84 33.92 -12.07 -3.29
N SER A 85 33.87 -11.84 -4.59
CA SER A 85 34.46 -10.64 -5.21
C SER A 85 33.59 -10.10 -6.35
N LEU A 86 33.58 -8.77 -6.50
CA LEU A 86 33.00 -8.07 -7.64
C LEU A 86 34.17 -7.58 -8.53
N GLN A 87 34.28 -8.12 -9.73
CA GLN A 87 35.43 -7.95 -10.61
C GLN A 87 35.01 -7.16 -11.86
N PHE A 88 35.68 -6.06 -12.14
CA PHE A 88 35.61 -5.40 -13.44
C PHE A 88 36.68 -5.98 -14.35
N LEU A 89 36.30 -6.92 -15.20
CA LEU A 89 37.19 -7.70 -16.03
C LEU A 89 37.86 -6.84 -17.13
N THR A 90 39.06 -7.21 -17.55
CA THR A 90 39.73 -6.58 -18.69
C THR A 90 38.97 -6.77 -20.02
N THR A 91 38.08 -7.73 -20.09
CA THR A 91 37.15 -7.94 -21.20
C THR A 91 35.98 -6.95 -21.24
N GLY A 92 35.86 -6.06 -20.24
CA GLY A 92 34.85 -5.03 -20.14
C GLY A 92 33.55 -5.47 -19.46
N SER A 93 33.48 -6.65 -18.81
CA SER A 93 32.32 -7.09 -18.05
C SER A 93 32.53 -6.90 -16.57
N LEU A 94 31.47 -6.48 -15.88
CA LEU A 94 31.41 -6.45 -14.41
C LEU A 94 30.79 -7.76 -13.94
N ARG A 95 31.50 -8.51 -13.08
CA ARG A 95 31.12 -9.87 -12.67
C ARG A 95 31.17 -10.03 -11.16
N LEU A 96 30.13 -10.61 -10.58
CA LEU A 96 30.11 -11.06 -9.18
C LEU A 96 30.44 -12.56 -9.14
N VAL A 97 31.43 -12.92 -8.34
CA VAL A 97 31.94 -14.29 -8.17
C VAL A 97 31.88 -14.65 -6.69
N ASN A 98 31.41 -15.86 -6.35
CA ASN A 98 31.46 -16.35 -4.98
C ASN A 98 32.84 -16.94 -4.64
N GLY A 99 33.07 -17.31 -3.37
CA GLY A 99 34.36 -17.86 -2.92
C GLY A 99 34.77 -19.19 -3.58
N SER A 100 33.84 -19.95 -4.18
CA SER A 100 34.14 -21.13 -4.97
C SER A 100 34.52 -20.83 -6.42
N GLY A 101 34.58 -19.56 -6.82
CA GLY A 101 34.92 -19.15 -8.20
C GLY A 101 33.73 -19.20 -9.16
N ARG A 102 32.50 -19.51 -8.68
CA ARG A 102 31.32 -19.55 -9.53
C ARG A 102 30.80 -18.14 -9.77
N THR A 103 30.51 -17.80 -11.03
CA THR A 103 29.82 -16.57 -11.40
C THR A 103 28.39 -16.59 -10.87
N VAL A 104 28.05 -15.59 -10.07
CA VAL A 104 26.72 -15.36 -9.49
C VAL A 104 25.92 -14.39 -10.35
N TRP A 105 26.60 -13.36 -10.87
CA TRP A 105 26.02 -12.37 -11.76
C TRP A 105 27.06 -11.79 -12.71
N ASP A 106 26.63 -11.34 -13.89
CA ASP A 106 27.48 -10.73 -14.93
C ASP A 106 26.68 -9.64 -15.66
N SER A 107 27.30 -8.49 -15.93
CA SER A 107 26.71 -7.40 -16.73
C SER A 107 26.52 -7.76 -18.20
N ASN A 108 27.12 -8.86 -18.67
CA ASN A 108 27.08 -9.33 -20.06
C ASN A 108 27.57 -8.28 -21.07
N THR A 109 28.62 -7.53 -20.70
CA THR A 109 29.21 -6.47 -21.53
C THR A 109 30.54 -6.86 -22.15
N THR A 110 30.96 -8.12 -22.02
CA THR A 110 32.15 -8.67 -22.66
C THR A 110 32.15 -8.36 -24.17
N SER A 111 33.29 -7.92 -24.67
CA SER A 111 33.50 -7.58 -26.11
C SER A 111 32.67 -6.41 -26.64
N ARG A 112 32.02 -5.63 -25.77
CA ARG A 112 31.29 -4.40 -26.16
C ARG A 112 32.15 -3.13 -26.07
N GLY A 113 33.47 -3.29 -25.89
CA GLY A 113 34.42 -2.18 -25.86
C GLY A 113 34.39 -1.33 -24.58
N VAL A 114 33.81 -1.85 -23.49
CA VAL A 114 33.79 -1.14 -22.21
C VAL A 114 35.22 -0.92 -21.71
N SER A 115 35.56 0.33 -21.44
CA SER A 115 36.88 0.76 -21.00
C SER A 115 36.91 1.41 -19.62
N SER A 116 35.76 1.76 -19.06
CA SER A 116 35.66 2.38 -17.75
C SER A 116 34.33 2.07 -17.06
N ALA A 117 34.35 2.05 -15.74
CA ALA A 117 33.16 2.07 -14.90
C ALA A 117 33.16 3.34 -14.04
N SER A 118 32.01 3.86 -13.69
CA SER A 118 31.86 5.02 -12.78
C SER A 118 30.52 4.98 -12.06
N ILE A 119 30.46 5.59 -10.89
CA ILE A 119 29.20 5.84 -10.17
C ILE A 119 29.01 7.35 -10.12
N ASP A 120 27.88 7.82 -10.59
CA ASP A 120 27.54 9.24 -10.52
C ASP A 120 26.86 9.62 -9.18
N ASP A 121 26.65 10.92 -8.98
CA ASP A 121 26.03 11.45 -7.76
C ASP A 121 24.53 11.22 -7.66
N SER A 122 23.91 10.60 -8.66
CA SER A 122 22.53 10.08 -8.60
C SER A 122 22.46 8.62 -8.11
N GLY A 123 23.61 7.93 -7.98
CA GLY A 123 23.70 6.53 -7.62
C GLY A 123 23.66 5.58 -8.83
N ASN A 124 23.81 6.09 -10.04
CA ASN A 124 23.84 5.28 -11.25
C ASN A 124 25.25 4.72 -11.50
N LEU A 125 25.38 3.41 -11.54
CA LEU A 125 26.59 2.73 -12.00
C LEU A 125 26.56 2.63 -13.52
N VAL A 126 27.57 3.17 -14.16
CA VAL A 126 27.68 3.27 -15.62
C VAL A 126 28.93 2.53 -16.10
N LEU A 127 28.76 1.66 -17.09
CA LEU A 127 29.85 1.04 -17.86
C LEU A 127 29.90 1.71 -19.24
N SER A 128 31.04 2.34 -19.56
CA SER A 128 31.19 3.15 -20.77
C SER A 128 32.33 2.66 -21.63
N ASN A 129 32.17 2.82 -22.94
CA ASN A 129 33.29 2.81 -23.88
C ASN A 129 33.77 4.25 -24.14
N SER A 130 34.67 4.46 -25.08
CA SER A 130 35.20 5.79 -25.42
C SER A 130 34.15 6.78 -25.94
N THR A 131 32.96 6.33 -26.36
CA THR A 131 31.98 7.14 -27.08
C THR A 131 30.60 7.18 -26.41
N SER A 132 30.23 6.14 -25.66
CA SER A 132 28.87 6.00 -25.15
C SER A 132 28.74 5.13 -23.89
N THR A 133 27.65 5.27 -23.20
CA THR A 133 27.21 4.32 -22.16
C THR A 133 26.80 3.01 -22.81
N VAL A 134 27.40 1.92 -22.37
CA VAL A 134 27.12 0.55 -22.84
C VAL A 134 26.10 -0.14 -21.95
N TRP A 135 26.17 0.12 -20.65
CA TRP A 135 25.28 -0.46 -19.63
C TRP A 135 25.17 0.48 -18.44
N SER A 136 24.03 0.52 -17.79
CA SER A 136 23.89 1.23 -16.52
C SER A 136 22.91 0.51 -15.57
N SER A 137 23.11 0.72 -14.26
CA SER A 137 22.21 0.18 -13.23
C SER A 137 20.81 0.78 -13.33
N PHE A 138 20.65 2.02 -13.77
CA PHE A 138 19.35 2.67 -13.96
C PHE A 138 18.54 2.06 -15.10
N GLN A 139 19.18 1.56 -16.15
CA GLN A 139 18.52 0.83 -17.23
C GLN A 139 18.24 -0.64 -16.87
N ASN A 140 18.85 -1.13 -15.79
CA ASN A 140 18.70 -2.50 -15.28
C ASN A 140 18.29 -2.47 -13.80
N PRO A 141 17.13 -1.90 -13.47
CA PRO A 141 16.66 -1.80 -12.08
C PRO A 141 16.41 -3.20 -11.51
N THR A 142 16.56 -3.33 -10.19
CA THR A 142 16.28 -4.58 -9.47
C THR A 142 14.97 -4.48 -8.68
N ASP A 143 15.00 -3.94 -7.49
CA ASP A 143 13.84 -3.78 -6.63
C ASP A 143 13.51 -2.31 -6.28
N THR A 144 14.39 -1.38 -6.66
CA THR A 144 14.34 0.02 -6.22
C THR A 144 14.46 0.99 -7.40
N ILE A 145 13.77 2.13 -7.29
CA ILE A 145 13.88 3.31 -8.15
C ILE A 145 14.27 4.49 -7.27
N VAL A 146 15.30 5.24 -7.69
CA VAL A 146 15.78 6.44 -7.00
C VAL A 146 15.45 7.70 -7.81
N PRO A 147 15.54 8.91 -7.22
CA PRO A 147 15.41 10.16 -7.97
C PRO A 147 16.36 10.21 -9.17
N SER A 148 15.94 10.89 -10.23
CA SER A 148 16.65 10.95 -11.53
C SER A 148 16.68 9.65 -12.35
N GLN A 149 16.13 8.56 -11.84
CA GLN A 149 15.95 7.32 -12.59
C GLN A 149 14.58 7.30 -13.27
N ASN A 150 14.57 7.19 -14.58
CA ASN A 150 13.36 7.03 -15.39
C ASN A 150 12.97 5.56 -15.48
N PHE A 151 11.82 5.20 -14.91
CA PHE A 151 11.28 3.85 -15.01
C PHE A 151 10.24 3.78 -16.11
N THR A 152 10.53 2.99 -17.14
CA THR A 152 9.72 2.90 -18.38
C THR A 152 8.93 1.60 -18.42
N THR A 153 8.01 1.48 -19.38
CA THR A 153 7.17 0.29 -19.60
C THR A 153 7.97 -0.97 -19.96
N SER A 154 9.22 -0.83 -20.43
CA SER A 154 10.10 -1.96 -20.73
C SER A 154 10.82 -2.52 -19.50
N MET A 155 10.77 -1.83 -18.37
CA MET A 155 11.44 -2.20 -17.13
C MET A 155 10.50 -2.97 -16.19
N THR A 156 11.10 -3.76 -15.30
CA THR A 156 10.37 -4.50 -14.27
C THR A 156 11.17 -4.51 -12.99
N LEU A 157 10.58 -4.11 -11.86
CA LEU A 157 11.16 -4.38 -10.55
C LEU A 157 10.81 -5.80 -10.12
N ARG A 158 11.73 -6.46 -9.41
CA ARG A 158 11.55 -7.83 -8.90
C ARG A 158 12.04 -7.95 -7.47
N SER A 159 11.24 -8.66 -6.65
CA SER A 159 11.59 -8.98 -5.28
C SER A 159 10.95 -10.33 -4.90
N GLY A 160 11.76 -11.40 -4.83
CA GLY A 160 11.24 -12.75 -4.65
C GLY A 160 10.27 -13.17 -5.75
N SER A 161 9.07 -13.57 -5.35
CA SER A 161 7.97 -13.95 -6.29
C SER A 161 7.19 -12.75 -6.82
N TYR A 162 7.54 -11.54 -6.42
CA TYR A 162 6.79 -10.33 -6.78
C TYR A 162 7.46 -9.55 -7.88
N SER A 163 6.66 -8.95 -8.74
CA SER A 163 7.12 -8.02 -9.77
C SER A 163 6.21 -6.79 -9.87
N PHE A 164 6.82 -5.68 -10.25
CA PHE A 164 6.13 -4.41 -10.49
C PHE A 164 6.41 -3.94 -11.92
N ARG A 165 5.36 -3.50 -12.61
CA ARG A 165 5.42 -2.98 -13.98
C ARG A 165 4.61 -1.71 -14.12
N LEU A 166 5.10 -0.80 -14.95
CA LEU A 166 4.35 0.30 -15.50
C LEU A 166 3.75 -0.13 -16.83
N LEU A 167 2.42 -0.10 -16.97
CA LEU A 167 1.78 -0.41 -18.24
C LEU A 167 1.73 0.82 -19.16
N SER A 168 1.54 0.59 -20.46
CA SER A 168 1.38 1.68 -21.44
C SER A 168 0.14 2.56 -21.17
N SER A 169 -0.83 2.06 -20.44
CA SER A 169 -1.98 2.83 -19.93
C SER A 169 -1.64 3.78 -18.78
N GLY A 170 -0.41 3.75 -18.25
CA GLY A 170 -0.02 4.47 -17.04
C GLY A 170 -0.39 3.73 -15.74
N ASN A 171 -0.91 2.50 -15.83
CA ASN A 171 -1.24 1.74 -14.63
C ASN A 171 0.01 1.19 -13.95
N LEU A 172 0.06 1.35 -12.63
CA LEU A 172 1.01 0.69 -11.75
C LEU A 172 0.47 -0.68 -11.38
N THR A 173 1.20 -1.73 -11.77
CA THR A 173 0.70 -3.11 -11.68
C THR A 173 1.66 -3.97 -10.87
N LEU A 174 1.12 -4.60 -9.82
CA LEU A 174 1.83 -5.59 -9.01
C LEU A 174 1.36 -7.01 -9.37
N LEU A 175 2.32 -7.90 -9.56
CA LEU A 175 2.06 -9.29 -9.93
C LEU A 175 2.78 -10.25 -8.99
N TRP A 176 2.15 -11.39 -8.75
CA TRP A 176 2.76 -12.54 -8.10
C TRP A 176 3.10 -13.60 -9.16
N ASN A 177 4.33 -14.11 -9.13
CA ASN A 177 4.90 -15.05 -10.13
C ASN A 177 4.66 -14.61 -11.58
N ASP A 178 4.69 -13.30 -11.84
CA ASP A 178 4.43 -12.69 -13.17
C ASP A 178 3.07 -13.00 -13.80
N THR A 179 2.17 -13.67 -13.10
CA THR A 179 0.88 -14.17 -13.63
C THR A 179 -0.33 -13.62 -12.91
N ILE A 180 -0.33 -13.54 -11.59
CA ILE A 180 -1.49 -13.09 -10.81
C ILE A 180 -1.35 -11.59 -10.53
N VAL A 181 -2.25 -10.80 -11.11
CA VAL A 181 -2.33 -9.35 -10.88
C VAL A 181 -3.14 -9.10 -9.62
N TYR A 182 -2.49 -8.82 -8.50
CA TYR A 182 -3.16 -8.55 -7.23
C TYR A 182 -3.36 -7.06 -6.93
N HIS A 183 -2.68 -6.19 -7.67
CA HIS A 183 -2.91 -4.74 -7.60
C HIS A 183 -2.72 -4.13 -8.98
N ASN A 184 -3.65 -3.25 -9.37
CA ASN A 184 -3.60 -2.53 -10.64
C ASN A 184 -4.29 -1.18 -10.46
N GLN A 185 -3.50 -0.12 -10.38
CA GLN A 185 -3.99 1.23 -10.15
C GLN A 185 -3.58 2.15 -11.29
N GLY A 186 -4.56 2.74 -11.93
CA GLY A 186 -4.38 3.75 -12.99
C GLY A 186 -4.27 5.16 -12.44
N LEU A 187 -4.11 6.11 -13.36
CA LEU A 187 -4.17 7.54 -13.08
C LEU A 187 -5.58 7.94 -12.62
N ASN A 188 -5.69 9.07 -11.95
CA ASN A 188 -6.97 9.64 -11.52
C ASN A 188 -7.91 9.89 -12.72
N SER A 189 -9.21 9.94 -12.44
CA SER A 189 -10.27 10.13 -13.46
C SER A 189 -10.06 11.33 -14.38
N SER A 190 -9.36 12.36 -13.93
CA SER A 190 -8.99 13.53 -14.75
C SER A 190 -8.15 13.20 -15.98
N TYR A 191 -7.49 12.04 -16.00
CA TYR A 191 -6.63 11.58 -17.09
C TYR A 191 -7.23 10.40 -17.89
N ASN A 192 -8.44 9.92 -17.54
CA ASN A 192 -9.05 8.72 -18.14
C ASN A 192 -9.26 8.78 -19.65
N ALA A 193 -9.35 9.97 -20.24
CA ALA A 193 -9.51 10.17 -21.68
C ALA A 193 -8.18 10.32 -22.43
N THR A 194 -7.05 10.40 -21.72
CA THR A 194 -5.74 10.64 -22.33
C THR A 194 -5.07 9.32 -22.66
N ILE A 195 -4.76 9.11 -23.94
CA ILE A 195 -3.97 7.97 -24.39
C ILE A 195 -2.50 8.33 -24.22
N LEU A 196 -1.82 7.64 -23.30
CA LEU A 196 -0.39 7.81 -23.07
C LEU A 196 0.41 7.20 -24.22
N THR A 197 1.51 7.83 -24.58
CA THR A 197 2.38 7.42 -25.69
C THR A 197 3.66 6.74 -25.23
N SER A 198 4.28 7.26 -24.17
CA SER A 198 5.52 6.74 -23.60
C SER A 198 5.62 7.11 -22.12
N PRO A 199 4.78 6.52 -21.27
CA PRO A 199 4.75 6.88 -19.85
C PRO A 199 6.05 6.50 -19.15
N ILE A 200 6.52 7.40 -18.29
CA ILE A 200 7.71 7.26 -17.47
C ILE A 200 7.32 7.53 -16.02
N LEU A 201 7.54 6.56 -15.14
CA LEU A 201 7.39 6.73 -13.71
C LEU A 201 8.69 7.27 -13.12
N GLY A 202 8.58 8.28 -12.28
CA GLY A 202 9.69 8.86 -11.54
C GLY A 202 9.30 9.23 -10.11
N ILE A 203 10.29 9.23 -9.22
CA ILE A 203 10.17 9.78 -7.88
C ILE A 203 11.04 11.03 -7.79
N GLU A 204 10.46 12.13 -7.33
CA GLU A 204 11.19 13.38 -7.13
C GLU A 204 11.90 13.39 -5.76
N THR A 205 12.97 14.18 -5.64
CA THR A 205 13.72 14.33 -4.38
C THR A 205 12.87 14.81 -3.22
N ILE A 206 11.82 15.61 -3.51
CA ILE A 206 10.87 16.11 -2.51
C ILE A 206 9.81 15.09 -2.10
N GLY A 207 9.76 13.91 -2.75
CA GLY A 207 8.84 12.83 -2.37
C GLY A 207 7.54 12.77 -3.18
N ILE A 208 7.53 13.27 -4.41
CA ILE A 208 6.42 13.11 -5.35
C ILE A 208 6.69 11.90 -6.24
N LEU A 209 5.74 10.97 -6.30
CA LEU A 209 5.69 9.90 -7.29
C LEU A 209 4.77 10.34 -8.42
N SER A 210 5.31 10.43 -9.64
CA SER A 210 4.55 10.95 -10.78
C SER A 210 4.84 10.16 -12.07
N ILE A 211 3.90 10.27 -13.01
CA ILE A 211 4.04 9.75 -14.37
C ILE A 211 4.16 10.92 -15.33
N ALA A 212 5.26 10.98 -16.05
CA ALA A 212 5.47 11.90 -17.15
C ALA A 212 5.18 11.20 -18.49
N ASP A 213 4.51 11.91 -19.39
CA ASP A 213 4.24 11.43 -20.75
C ASP A 213 4.13 12.63 -21.70
N PRO A 214 4.62 12.55 -22.94
CA PRO A 214 4.50 13.65 -23.92
C PRO A 214 3.05 14.07 -24.22
N SER A 215 2.08 13.22 -23.99
CA SER A 215 0.65 13.51 -24.20
C SER A 215 0.02 14.32 -23.04
N LEU A 216 0.72 14.44 -21.93
CA LEU A 216 0.26 15.19 -20.76
C LEU A 216 0.81 16.62 -20.78
N SER A 217 0.03 17.58 -20.31
CA SER A 217 0.46 18.98 -20.15
C SER A 217 1.49 19.18 -19.03
N GLY A 218 1.64 18.19 -18.15
CA GLY A 218 2.59 18.14 -17.05
C GLY A 218 2.56 16.77 -16.38
N PRO A 219 3.49 16.47 -15.45
CA PRO A 219 3.51 15.17 -14.77
C PRO A 219 2.20 14.90 -14.03
N ALA A 220 1.63 13.71 -14.23
CA ALA A 220 0.47 13.25 -13.49
C ALA A 220 0.94 12.70 -12.14
N ILE A 221 0.53 13.33 -11.05
CA ILE A 221 0.91 12.95 -9.69
C ILE A 221 0.13 11.71 -9.29
N PHE A 222 0.85 10.69 -8.85
CA PHE A 222 0.31 9.42 -8.38
C PHE A 222 0.20 9.37 -6.86
N ALA A 223 1.26 9.78 -6.16
CA ALA A 223 1.31 9.77 -4.70
C ALA A 223 2.30 10.80 -4.16
N TYR A 224 2.09 11.17 -2.91
CA TYR A 224 3.02 11.95 -2.10
C TYR A 224 3.57 11.07 -0.97
N SER A 225 4.84 11.24 -0.67
CA SER A 225 5.45 10.72 0.54
C SER A 225 4.85 11.45 1.76
N ASN A 226 4.64 10.77 2.89
CA ASN A 226 4.13 11.41 4.12
C ASN A 226 5.09 12.47 4.70
N ASP A 227 6.35 12.48 4.27
CA ASP A 227 7.35 13.49 4.56
C ASP A 227 7.66 14.36 3.32
N TYR A 228 6.66 14.59 2.47
CA TYR A 228 6.76 15.45 1.31
C TYR A 228 7.33 16.81 1.66
N ALA A 229 8.32 17.26 0.88
CA ALA A 229 9.04 18.52 1.05
C ALA A 229 9.75 18.73 2.40
N GLU A 230 9.75 17.74 3.31
CA GLU A 230 10.49 17.81 4.56
C GLU A 230 11.96 17.40 4.36
N GLY A 231 12.89 18.17 4.94
CA GLY A 231 14.32 17.84 5.02
C GLY A 231 15.04 17.80 3.68
N SER A 232 16.13 18.57 3.57
CA SER A 232 16.96 18.65 2.35
C SER A 232 17.94 17.47 2.19
N ASP A 233 18.29 16.77 3.28
CA ASP A 233 19.30 15.72 3.31
C ASP A 233 18.70 14.31 3.37
N LEU A 234 17.50 14.12 2.79
CA LEU A 234 16.82 12.85 2.72
C LEU A 234 16.91 12.28 1.30
N LEU A 235 17.34 11.02 1.20
CA LEU A 235 17.09 10.22 0.00
C LEU A 235 15.71 9.59 0.11
N ARG A 236 14.82 9.90 -0.82
CA ARG A 236 13.53 9.23 -1.00
C ARG A 236 13.61 8.30 -2.20
N PHE A 237 13.12 7.09 -2.05
CA PHE A 237 13.19 6.08 -3.10
C PHE A 237 11.96 5.17 -3.06
N LEU A 238 11.58 4.66 -4.22
CA LEU A 238 10.49 3.70 -4.39
C LEU A 238 11.06 2.30 -4.40
N ARG A 239 10.51 1.37 -3.60
CA ARG A 239 11.00 0.01 -3.50
C ARG A 239 9.88 -1.03 -3.48
N LEU A 240 10.05 -2.08 -4.25
CA LEU A 240 9.28 -3.31 -4.15
C LEU A 240 9.93 -4.20 -3.09
N ASP A 241 9.25 -4.37 -1.95
CA ASP A 241 9.75 -5.22 -0.88
C ASP A 241 9.48 -6.72 -1.13
N ASN A 242 10.16 -7.58 -0.38
CA ASN A 242 9.99 -9.04 -0.45
C ASN A 242 8.64 -9.53 0.13
N ASP A 243 7.85 -8.61 0.70
CA ASP A 243 6.49 -8.86 1.16
C ASP A 243 5.43 -8.51 0.10
N GLY A 244 5.87 -8.12 -1.11
CA GLY A 244 5.02 -7.83 -2.26
C GLY A 244 4.43 -6.42 -2.29
N ASN A 245 4.75 -5.54 -1.34
CA ASN A 245 4.26 -4.19 -1.36
C ASN A 245 5.26 -3.20 -1.97
N LEU A 246 4.76 -2.21 -2.69
CA LEU A 246 5.56 -1.13 -3.26
C LEU A 246 5.48 0.08 -2.33
N ARG A 247 6.63 0.54 -1.82
CA ARG A 247 6.69 1.61 -0.81
C ARG A 247 7.63 2.73 -1.19
N ILE A 248 7.27 3.96 -0.82
CA ILE A 248 8.21 5.07 -0.77
C ILE A 248 8.90 5.04 0.60
N TYR A 249 10.21 5.06 0.58
CA TYR A 249 11.06 5.14 1.76
C TYR A 249 11.83 6.45 1.79
N SER A 250 12.14 6.90 3.01
CA SER A 250 13.08 7.98 3.27
C SER A 250 14.22 7.50 4.14
N SER A 251 15.44 7.94 3.82
CA SER A 251 16.64 7.68 4.62
C SER A 251 17.49 8.96 4.70
N GLY A 252 17.89 9.34 5.91
CA GLY A 252 18.80 10.46 6.13
C GLY A 252 20.24 10.10 5.72
N ARG A 253 21.01 11.12 5.33
CA ARG A 253 22.43 10.97 5.00
C ARG A 253 23.19 10.40 6.22
N GLY A 254 23.94 9.31 6.01
CA GLY A 254 24.66 8.61 7.08
C GLY A 254 23.79 7.68 7.95
N SER A 255 22.48 7.63 7.73
CA SER A 255 21.57 6.73 8.44
C SER A 255 21.69 5.30 7.90
N ARG A 256 21.63 4.31 8.79
CA ARG A 256 21.53 2.88 8.42
C ARG A 256 20.10 2.40 8.27
N THR A 257 19.13 3.25 8.62
CA THR A 257 17.72 2.90 8.61
C THR A 257 16.97 3.62 7.50
N LYS A 258 15.93 2.97 7.00
CA LYS A 258 14.94 3.55 6.11
C LYS A 258 13.58 3.54 6.80
N THR A 259 12.77 4.56 6.55
CA THR A 259 11.40 4.66 7.09
C THR A 259 10.40 4.64 5.93
N ALA A 260 9.42 3.75 5.98
CA ALA A 260 8.33 3.73 5.00
C ALA A 260 7.44 4.97 5.18
N ARG A 261 7.18 5.68 4.08
CA ARG A 261 6.40 6.92 4.05
C ARG A 261 5.11 6.81 3.28
N TRP A 262 5.00 5.82 2.42
CA TRP A 262 3.81 5.51 1.65
C TRP A 262 3.87 4.06 1.18
N ALA A 263 2.72 3.43 0.98
CA ALA A 263 2.57 2.10 0.43
C ALA A 263 1.41 2.07 -0.56
N ILE A 264 1.59 1.35 -1.67
CA ILE A 264 0.54 1.25 -2.71
C ILE A 264 -0.60 0.33 -2.27
N VAL A 265 -0.30 -0.72 -1.49
CA VAL A 265 -1.30 -1.60 -0.87
C VAL A 265 -1.39 -1.23 0.61
N GLU A 266 -2.50 -0.59 1.00
CA GLU A 266 -2.71 -0.14 2.38
C GLU A 266 -2.86 -1.32 3.35
N ASP A 267 -3.62 -2.33 2.95
CA ASP A 267 -3.84 -3.55 3.72
C ASP A 267 -2.91 -4.67 3.22
N GLN A 268 -1.85 -4.94 3.99
CA GLN A 268 -0.84 -5.94 3.64
C GLN A 268 -1.42 -7.35 3.43
N CYS A 269 -2.54 -7.68 4.09
CA CYS A 269 -3.20 -8.97 3.92
C CYS A 269 -3.90 -9.13 2.56
N GLN A 270 -4.07 -8.06 1.78
CA GLN A 270 -4.55 -8.11 0.41
C GLN A 270 -3.44 -8.43 -0.61
N VAL A 271 -2.18 -8.43 -0.19
CA VAL A 271 -1.07 -8.87 -1.05
C VAL A 271 -1.16 -10.39 -1.24
N PHE A 272 -1.36 -10.82 -2.49
CA PHE A 272 -1.44 -12.25 -2.81
C PHE A 272 -0.15 -12.98 -2.45
N GLY A 273 -0.27 -14.10 -1.74
CA GLY A 273 0.88 -14.91 -1.36
C GLY A 273 1.69 -14.39 -0.16
N TYR A 274 1.28 -13.32 0.50
CA TYR A 274 2.00 -12.75 1.66
C TYR A 274 2.26 -13.79 2.76
N CYS A 275 1.27 -14.63 3.07
CA CYS A 275 1.39 -15.71 4.05
C CYS A 275 1.71 -17.09 3.43
N GLY A 276 2.20 -17.14 2.19
CA GLY A 276 2.52 -18.38 1.50
C GLY A 276 1.30 -19.24 1.16
N ASN A 277 1.55 -20.46 0.66
CA ASN A 277 0.48 -21.37 0.28
C ASN A 277 -0.34 -21.83 1.48
N MET A 278 -1.67 -21.88 1.36
CA MET A 278 -2.60 -22.24 2.43
C MET A 278 -2.49 -21.36 3.69
N GLY A 279 -1.73 -20.27 3.64
CA GLY A 279 -1.60 -19.34 4.75
C GLY A 279 -2.77 -18.36 4.81
N ILE A 280 -3.20 -18.04 6.03
CA ILE A 280 -4.22 -17.02 6.32
C ILE A 280 -3.53 -15.81 6.95
N CYS A 281 -3.64 -14.67 6.28
CA CYS A 281 -3.18 -13.39 6.81
C CYS A 281 -4.27 -12.78 7.70
N SER A 282 -3.89 -12.29 8.85
CA SER A 282 -4.76 -11.53 9.77
C SER A 282 -3.93 -10.47 10.48
N TYR A 283 -4.57 -9.61 11.26
CA TYR A 283 -3.88 -8.59 12.04
C TYR A 283 -3.90 -8.92 13.53
N ASN A 284 -2.74 -8.74 14.17
CA ASN A 284 -2.64 -8.59 15.62
C ASN A 284 -2.39 -7.10 15.90
N GLU A 285 -3.43 -6.41 16.33
CA GLU A 285 -3.46 -4.94 16.43
C GLU A 285 -3.14 -4.26 15.08
N THR A 286 -1.89 -3.85 14.84
CA THR A 286 -1.47 -3.15 13.62
C THR A 286 -0.53 -3.98 12.74
N ALA A 287 -0.01 -5.11 13.25
CA ALA A 287 0.95 -5.94 12.53
C ALA A 287 0.26 -7.10 11.81
N PRO A 288 0.52 -7.32 10.51
CA PRO A 288 0.02 -8.50 9.81
C PRO A 288 0.74 -9.75 10.32
N ILE A 289 -0.04 -10.78 10.63
CA ILE A 289 0.44 -12.08 11.10
C ILE A 289 -0.07 -13.19 10.18
N CYS A 290 0.69 -14.28 10.09
CA CYS A 290 0.36 -15.46 9.30
C CYS A 290 0.03 -16.64 10.19
N GLY A 291 -1.04 -17.35 9.83
CA GLY A 291 -1.47 -18.55 10.51
C GLY A 291 -2.01 -19.61 9.55
N CYS A 292 -2.27 -20.80 10.06
CA CYS A 292 -2.88 -21.86 9.26
C CYS A 292 -4.40 -21.85 9.39
N PRO A 293 -5.16 -22.28 8.36
CA PRO A 293 -6.62 -22.19 8.34
C PRO A 293 -7.28 -23.04 9.41
N SER A 294 -6.64 -24.14 9.84
CA SER A 294 -7.16 -25.02 10.87
C SER A 294 -6.03 -25.83 11.52
N LEU A 295 -6.33 -26.55 12.59
CA LEU A 295 -5.38 -27.48 13.21
C LEU A 295 -5.15 -28.76 12.38
N ASN A 296 -5.89 -28.97 11.29
CA ASN A 296 -5.61 -30.01 10.29
C ASN A 296 -4.41 -29.65 9.38
N PHE A 297 -3.86 -28.45 9.56
CA PHE A 297 -2.66 -27.95 8.88
C PHE A 297 -1.55 -27.68 9.89
N GLU A 298 -0.33 -27.64 9.39
CA GLU A 298 0.85 -27.21 10.14
C GLU A 298 1.69 -26.24 9.32
N PRO A 299 2.44 -25.32 9.96
CA PRO A 299 3.34 -24.42 9.23
C PRO A 299 4.39 -25.22 8.45
N VAL A 300 4.70 -24.77 7.23
CA VAL A 300 5.82 -25.34 6.44
C VAL A 300 7.14 -25.12 7.18
N ASP A 301 7.30 -23.95 7.80
CA ASP A 301 8.42 -23.61 8.65
C ASP A 301 7.89 -22.98 9.95
N PRO A 302 8.07 -23.62 11.12
CA PRO A 302 7.62 -23.05 12.39
C PRO A 302 8.29 -21.72 12.77
N MET A 303 9.49 -21.46 12.23
CA MET A 303 10.24 -20.23 12.52
C MET A 303 9.89 -19.08 11.55
N ASP A 304 9.27 -19.40 10.41
CA ASP A 304 8.83 -18.41 9.41
C ASP A 304 7.43 -18.77 8.89
N THR A 305 6.42 -18.27 9.56
CA THR A 305 5.01 -18.54 9.24
C THR A 305 4.58 -17.98 7.87
N ARG A 306 5.37 -17.09 7.26
CA ARG A 306 5.13 -16.57 5.92
C ARG A 306 5.38 -17.62 4.81
N LYS A 307 6.05 -18.72 5.12
CA LYS A 307 6.23 -19.83 4.17
C LYS A 307 4.97 -20.65 3.93
N GLY A 308 3.89 -20.34 4.64
CA GLY A 308 2.59 -20.97 4.48
C GLY A 308 2.39 -22.23 5.32
N CYS A 309 1.35 -22.95 4.95
CA CYS A 309 0.92 -24.16 5.66
C CYS A 309 0.81 -25.35 4.72
N LYS A 310 1.01 -26.52 5.26
CA LYS A 310 0.78 -27.80 4.57
C LYS A 310 -0.26 -28.61 5.32
N ARG A 311 -0.99 -29.47 4.61
CA ARG A 311 -1.95 -30.39 5.20
C ARG A 311 -1.19 -31.44 6.02
N LYS A 312 -1.75 -31.86 7.16
CA LYS A 312 -1.26 -33.02 7.93
C LYS A 312 -1.66 -34.33 7.27
N GLU A 313 -2.83 -34.33 6.64
CA GLU A 313 -3.39 -35.46 5.88
C GLU A 313 -3.96 -34.93 4.57
N GLU A 314 -3.60 -35.55 3.45
CA GLU A 314 -4.15 -35.18 2.15
C GLU A 314 -5.61 -35.60 2.03
N THR A 315 -6.42 -34.83 1.35
CA THR A 315 -7.87 -35.08 1.24
C THR A 315 -8.21 -36.36 0.47
N GLN A 316 -7.28 -36.87 -0.33
CA GLN A 316 -7.41 -38.14 -1.05
C GLN A 316 -7.17 -39.37 -0.16
N ASP A 317 -6.39 -39.20 0.92
CA ASP A 317 -5.95 -40.24 1.82
C ASP A 317 -6.69 -40.22 3.17
N CYS A 318 -7.85 -39.53 3.24
CA CYS A 318 -8.61 -39.40 4.46
C CYS A 318 -9.01 -40.77 5.02
N PRO A 319 -8.72 -41.09 6.32
CA PRO A 319 -9.19 -42.31 6.99
C PRO A 319 -10.72 -42.41 7.07
N GLY A 320 -11.41 -41.32 6.85
CA GLY A 320 -12.87 -41.20 6.83
C GLY A 320 -13.31 -40.25 5.69
N ASN A 321 -14.49 -39.67 5.83
CA ASN A 321 -15.00 -38.74 4.83
C ASN A 321 -14.33 -37.37 4.94
N ALA A 322 -14.08 -36.73 3.81
CA ALA A 322 -13.71 -35.30 3.78
C ALA A 322 -14.90 -34.42 4.23
N THR A 323 -14.60 -33.34 4.91
CA THR A 323 -15.59 -32.33 5.34
C THR A 323 -15.15 -30.94 4.97
N MET A 324 -16.11 -30.00 4.90
CA MET A 324 -15.83 -28.56 4.69
C MET A 324 -15.85 -27.85 6.04
N LEU A 325 -14.67 -27.42 6.48
CA LEU A 325 -14.51 -26.64 7.70
C LEU A 325 -14.82 -25.17 7.40
N ASN A 326 -15.68 -24.55 8.21
CA ASN A 326 -16.03 -23.15 8.11
C ASN A 326 -14.92 -22.24 8.64
N LEU A 327 -14.64 -21.18 7.90
CA LEU A 327 -13.74 -20.09 8.23
C LEU A 327 -14.53 -18.78 8.10
N ASP A 328 -15.15 -18.35 9.22
CA ASP A 328 -15.93 -17.10 9.25
C ASP A 328 -15.02 -15.89 9.02
N HIS A 329 -15.55 -14.84 8.40
CA HIS A 329 -14.84 -13.60 8.13
C HIS A 329 -13.50 -13.81 7.41
N THR A 330 -13.42 -14.85 6.58
CA THR A 330 -12.22 -15.22 5.84
C THR A 330 -12.53 -15.27 4.35
N GLN A 331 -11.58 -14.81 3.55
CA GLN A 331 -11.64 -14.85 2.09
C GLN A 331 -10.37 -15.48 1.55
N PHE A 332 -10.49 -16.44 0.64
CA PHE A 332 -9.38 -16.84 -0.22
C PHE A 332 -9.29 -15.84 -1.37
N LEU A 333 -8.18 -15.09 -1.41
CA LEU A 333 -7.97 -14.05 -2.40
C LEU A 333 -8.08 -14.61 -3.82
N THR A 334 -8.90 -13.97 -4.65
CA THR A 334 -9.16 -14.38 -6.03
C THR A 334 -8.92 -13.17 -6.93
N TYR A 335 -7.86 -13.23 -7.73
CA TYR A 335 -7.46 -12.18 -8.66
C TYR A 335 -7.46 -12.69 -10.10
N SER A 336 -7.33 -11.77 -11.06
CA SER A 336 -7.21 -12.12 -12.47
C SER A 336 -5.91 -12.91 -12.74
N PRO A 337 -5.93 -13.98 -13.54
CA PRO A 337 -7.04 -14.43 -14.39
C PRO A 337 -8.05 -15.37 -13.71
N GLU A 338 -7.80 -15.85 -12.51
CA GLU A 338 -8.60 -16.85 -11.81
C GLU A 338 -10.07 -16.43 -11.61
N ILE A 339 -10.28 -15.12 -11.32
CA ILE A 339 -11.62 -14.57 -11.04
C ILE A 339 -12.64 -14.86 -12.14
N ASN A 340 -12.20 -14.96 -13.39
CA ASN A 340 -13.11 -15.14 -14.55
C ASN A 340 -13.55 -16.59 -14.76
N SER A 341 -12.87 -17.58 -14.16
CA SER A 341 -13.08 -19.00 -14.44
C SER A 341 -13.72 -19.78 -13.30
N GLN A 342 -13.75 -19.23 -12.08
CA GLN A 342 -14.12 -19.92 -10.86
C GLN A 342 -15.27 -19.24 -10.08
N VAL A 343 -16.02 -18.37 -10.75
CA VAL A 343 -17.10 -17.58 -10.13
C VAL A 343 -18.46 -18.17 -10.45
N PHE A 344 -19.27 -18.36 -9.41
CA PHE A 344 -20.66 -18.81 -9.52
C PHE A 344 -21.57 -17.89 -8.70
N PHE A 345 -22.84 -17.81 -9.11
CA PHE A 345 -23.88 -17.07 -8.39
C PHE A 345 -24.78 -18.04 -7.66
N VAL A 346 -24.42 -18.41 -6.45
CA VAL A 346 -25.14 -19.40 -5.64
C VAL A 346 -25.08 -19.04 -4.15
N GLY A 347 -26.08 -19.46 -3.39
CA GLY A 347 -26.08 -19.25 -1.93
C GLY A 347 -24.96 -20.00 -1.22
N ILE A 348 -24.63 -19.56 -0.01
CA ILE A 348 -23.50 -20.06 0.81
C ILE A 348 -23.52 -21.59 0.95
N SER A 349 -24.69 -22.17 1.24
CA SER A 349 -24.84 -23.65 1.40
C SER A 349 -24.55 -24.39 0.11
N ALA A 350 -25.00 -23.87 -1.04
CA ALA A 350 -24.75 -24.47 -2.35
C ALA A 350 -23.27 -24.33 -2.74
N CYS A 351 -22.66 -23.18 -2.46
CA CYS A 351 -21.21 -22.93 -2.68
C CYS A 351 -20.38 -23.99 -1.94
N ARG A 352 -20.65 -24.18 -0.64
CA ARG A 352 -19.99 -25.20 0.19
C ARG A 352 -20.21 -26.62 -0.35
N SER A 353 -21.48 -26.98 -0.68
CA SER A 353 -21.83 -28.34 -1.13
C SER A 353 -21.20 -28.66 -2.48
N ASN A 354 -21.19 -27.69 -3.41
CA ASN A 354 -20.56 -27.83 -4.71
C ASN A 354 -19.05 -28.10 -4.57
N CYS A 355 -18.37 -27.41 -3.67
CA CYS A 355 -16.95 -27.66 -3.43
C CYS A 355 -16.71 -29.04 -2.76
N LEU A 356 -17.57 -29.45 -1.82
CA LEU A 356 -17.42 -30.73 -1.12
C LEU A 356 -17.45 -31.90 -2.10
N VAL A 357 -18.43 -31.92 -3.02
CA VAL A 357 -18.61 -33.02 -3.98
C VAL A 357 -17.64 -32.94 -5.16
N ASN A 358 -17.08 -31.79 -5.45
CA ASN A 358 -16.14 -31.61 -6.55
C ASN A 358 -14.72 -32.06 -6.13
N PRO A 359 -14.14 -33.11 -6.75
CA PRO A 359 -12.80 -33.57 -6.40
C PRO A 359 -11.70 -32.56 -6.76
N THR A 360 -11.98 -31.62 -7.69
CA THR A 360 -11.04 -30.56 -8.10
C THR A 360 -11.25 -29.26 -7.34
N CYS A 361 -11.95 -29.28 -6.20
CA CYS A 361 -12.13 -28.12 -5.34
C CYS A 361 -11.59 -28.40 -3.95
N ASP A 362 -10.68 -27.55 -3.49
CA ASP A 362 -10.06 -27.64 -2.15
C ASP A 362 -10.63 -26.64 -1.15
N ALA A 363 -11.13 -25.51 -1.64
CA ALA A 363 -11.75 -24.49 -0.80
C ALA A 363 -12.80 -23.69 -1.60
N SER A 364 -13.69 -23.02 -0.87
CA SER A 364 -14.66 -22.10 -1.46
C SER A 364 -14.79 -20.85 -0.60
N THR A 365 -15.04 -19.71 -1.24
CA THR A 365 -15.37 -18.45 -0.59
C THR A 365 -16.72 -17.98 -1.09
N SER A 366 -17.63 -17.67 -0.17
CA SER A 366 -18.92 -17.07 -0.46
C SER A 366 -18.99 -15.68 0.11
N LEU A 367 -19.40 -14.69 -0.69
CA LEU A 367 -19.62 -13.34 -0.21
C LEU A 367 -20.99 -13.22 0.43
N SER A 368 -21.04 -12.58 1.61
CA SER A 368 -22.25 -12.30 2.38
C SER A 368 -22.76 -10.87 2.17
N ASP A 369 -22.35 -10.24 1.07
CA ASP A 369 -22.68 -8.86 0.69
C ASP A 369 -24.00 -8.73 -0.11
N GLY A 370 -24.73 -9.83 -0.26
CA GLY A 370 -25.97 -9.90 -1.04
C GLY A 370 -25.78 -10.20 -2.53
N THR A 371 -24.55 -10.26 -3.03
CA THR A 371 -24.28 -10.58 -4.44
C THR A 371 -24.48 -12.06 -4.79
N GLY A 372 -24.38 -12.95 -3.79
CA GLY A 372 -24.41 -14.40 -4.00
C GLY A 372 -23.18 -14.95 -4.73
N LEU A 373 -22.09 -14.19 -4.78
CA LEU A 373 -20.85 -14.62 -5.40
C LEU A 373 -20.19 -15.75 -4.62
N CYS A 374 -19.86 -16.81 -5.35
CA CYS A 374 -19.17 -17.99 -4.86
C CYS A 374 -17.92 -18.23 -5.70
N TYR A 375 -16.78 -18.31 -5.06
CA TYR A 375 -15.49 -18.60 -5.68
C TYR A 375 -15.04 -19.99 -5.27
N LEU A 376 -14.88 -20.90 -6.22
CA LEU A 376 -14.33 -22.24 -5.98
C LEU A 376 -12.81 -22.21 -6.23
N LYS A 377 -12.05 -22.75 -5.29
CA LYS A 377 -10.59 -22.83 -5.35
C LYS A 377 -10.16 -24.25 -5.71
N PRO A 378 -9.51 -24.44 -6.88
CA PRO A 378 -8.90 -25.70 -7.23
C PRO A 378 -7.68 -26.00 -6.35
N PRO A 379 -7.19 -27.25 -6.31
CA PRO A 379 -5.91 -27.56 -5.72
C PRO A 379 -4.80 -26.71 -6.32
N GLY A 380 -3.96 -26.14 -5.47
CA GLY A 380 -2.88 -25.27 -5.89
C GLY A 380 -2.53 -24.22 -4.84
N PHE A 381 -1.99 -23.09 -5.30
CA PHE A 381 -1.60 -22.03 -4.39
C PHE A 381 -2.82 -21.22 -3.94
N MET A 382 -3.06 -21.20 -2.63
CA MET A 382 -4.14 -20.43 -2.02
C MET A 382 -3.60 -19.45 -0.99
N SER A 383 -4.04 -18.20 -1.09
CA SER A 383 -3.71 -17.12 -0.17
C SER A 383 -4.98 -16.64 0.50
N GLY A 384 -5.03 -16.69 1.82
CA GLY A 384 -6.20 -16.31 2.60
C GLY A 384 -6.02 -15.01 3.38
N TYR A 385 -7.13 -14.30 3.56
CA TYR A 385 -7.22 -13.10 4.37
C TYR A 385 -8.39 -13.23 5.34
N HIS A 386 -8.12 -12.97 6.62
CA HIS A 386 -9.13 -12.96 7.70
C HIS A 386 -9.21 -11.57 8.33
N SER A 387 -10.42 -11.02 8.41
CA SER A 387 -10.71 -9.78 9.13
C SER A 387 -12.16 -9.80 9.58
N PRO A 388 -12.48 -9.39 10.83
CA PRO A 388 -13.87 -9.30 11.31
C PRO A 388 -14.79 -8.42 10.45
N ALA A 389 -14.21 -7.52 9.66
CA ALA A 389 -14.96 -6.64 8.76
C ALA A 389 -15.31 -7.28 7.41
N LEU A 390 -14.76 -8.46 7.09
CA LEU A 390 -15.02 -9.10 5.79
C LEU A 390 -16.43 -9.71 5.76
N PRO A 391 -17.27 -9.32 4.80
CA PRO A 391 -18.57 -9.93 4.58
C PRO A 391 -18.43 -11.21 3.76
N SER A 392 -17.68 -12.20 4.27
CA SER A 392 -17.40 -13.45 3.56
C SER A 392 -17.33 -14.63 4.53
N SER A 393 -17.70 -15.80 4.03
CA SER A 393 -17.53 -17.09 4.70
C SER A 393 -16.79 -18.03 3.75
N SER A 394 -15.63 -18.50 4.16
CA SER A 394 -14.89 -19.50 3.41
C SER A 394 -15.01 -20.87 4.02
N TYR A 395 -14.85 -21.87 3.19
CA TYR A 395 -14.84 -23.26 3.58
C TYR A 395 -13.61 -23.94 2.99
N ILE A 396 -12.89 -24.70 3.80
CA ILE A 396 -11.74 -25.49 3.34
C ILE A 396 -11.99 -26.96 3.55
N LYS A 397 -11.67 -27.78 2.55
CA LYS A 397 -11.83 -29.23 2.60
C LYS A 397 -10.73 -29.83 3.48
N VAL A 398 -11.11 -30.62 4.47
CA VAL A 398 -10.21 -31.30 5.42
C VAL A 398 -10.70 -32.72 5.69
N CYS A 399 -9.82 -33.59 6.16
CA CYS A 399 -10.22 -34.91 6.70
C CYS A 399 -11.02 -34.71 7.98
N SER A 400 -12.08 -35.53 8.16
CA SER A 400 -12.89 -35.49 9.38
C SER A 400 -12.12 -36.12 10.56
N PRO A 401 -12.15 -35.51 11.79
CA PRO A 401 -12.85 -34.29 12.13
C PRO A 401 -12.11 -33.01 11.72
N GLY A 402 -12.84 -32.03 11.21
CA GLY A 402 -12.30 -30.69 11.00
C GLY A 402 -12.10 -29.97 12.35
N ILE A 403 -10.88 -29.53 12.65
CA ILE A 403 -10.52 -28.92 13.93
C ILE A 403 -10.23 -27.42 13.68
N PRO A 404 -11.13 -26.49 14.12
CA PRO A 404 -10.93 -25.05 13.93
C PRO A 404 -9.63 -24.55 14.57
N ASN A 405 -9.02 -23.53 13.97
CA ASN A 405 -7.91 -22.81 14.59
C ASN A 405 -8.47 -21.76 15.57
N PRO A 406 -8.19 -21.86 16.89
CA PRO A 406 -8.72 -20.93 17.89
C PRO A 406 -8.25 -19.49 17.69
N LEU A 407 -7.10 -19.27 17.05
CA LEU A 407 -6.59 -17.93 16.75
C LEU A 407 -7.41 -17.18 15.68
N LEU A 408 -8.06 -17.92 14.76
CA LEU A 408 -8.90 -17.36 13.71
C LEU A 408 -10.39 -17.33 14.11
N SER A 409 -10.81 -18.10 15.12
CA SER A 409 -12.23 -18.26 15.44
C SER A 409 -12.81 -17.14 16.31
N GLY A 410 -12.04 -16.10 16.66
CA GLY A 410 -12.52 -15.01 17.51
C GLY A 410 -12.98 -15.45 18.92
N GLN A 411 -13.00 -16.72 19.18
CA GLN A 411 -13.20 -17.24 20.53
C GLN A 411 -11.87 -17.10 21.26
N ILE A 412 -11.67 -15.95 21.89
CA ILE A 412 -10.89 -15.90 23.11
C ILE A 412 -11.65 -16.81 24.09
N GLY A 413 -11.43 -18.10 23.93
CA GLY A 413 -11.76 -19.09 24.93
C GLY A 413 -10.86 -18.83 26.11
N GLY A 414 -11.16 -17.81 26.88
CA GLY A 414 -10.78 -17.78 28.25
C GLY A 414 -11.25 -19.11 28.82
N LYS A 415 -10.34 -20.10 28.95
CA LYS A 415 -10.48 -21.08 30.00
C LYS A 415 -10.48 -20.26 31.29
N SER A 416 -11.64 -19.76 31.64
CA SER A 416 -11.99 -19.49 32.99
C SER A 416 -11.83 -20.88 33.70
N SER A 417 -10.66 -21.12 34.22
CA SER A 417 -10.54 -21.92 35.42
C SER A 417 -11.37 -21.18 36.46
N GLY A 418 -12.66 -21.41 36.40
CA GLY A 418 -13.60 -20.86 37.35
C GLY A 418 -13.18 -21.36 38.74
N LEU A 419 -12.42 -20.56 39.46
CA LEU A 419 -12.60 -20.50 40.88
C LEU A 419 -14.09 -20.19 41.06
N ARG A 420 -14.87 -21.19 41.42
CA ARG A 420 -16.22 -21.02 41.92
C ARG A 420 -16.13 -20.19 43.20
N MET A 421 -15.98 -18.87 43.03
CA MET A 421 -16.11 -17.97 44.16
C MET A 421 -17.58 -17.94 44.53
N HIS A 422 -17.86 -18.23 45.76
CA HIS A 422 -19.22 -18.14 46.31
C HIS A 422 -19.78 -16.75 46.02
N THR A 423 -21.04 -16.70 45.59
CA THR A 423 -21.72 -15.47 45.20
C THR A 423 -21.65 -14.33 46.24
N TRP A 424 -21.53 -14.69 47.52
CA TRP A 424 -21.34 -13.71 48.60
C TRP A 424 -19.96 -13.06 48.61
N VAL A 425 -18.90 -13.74 48.14
CA VAL A 425 -17.55 -13.17 47.99
C VAL A 425 -17.50 -12.16 46.87
N VAL A 426 -18.20 -12.44 45.75
CA VAL A 426 -18.37 -11.50 44.64
C VAL A 426 -19.15 -10.27 45.11
N ALA A 427 -20.23 -10.47 45.90
CA ALA A 427 -21.02 -9.37 46.45
C ALA A 427 -20.18 -8.47 47.41
N ILE A 428 -19.32 -9.06 48.24
CA ILE A 428 -18.43 -8.28 49.12
C ILE A 428 -17.37 -7.52 48.32
N MET A 429 -16.80 -8.13 47.28
CA MET A 429 -15.85 -7.44 46.38
C MET A 429 -16.49 -6.28 45.63
N VAL A 430 -17.71 -6.46 45.11
CA VAL A 430 -18.45 -5.39 44.43
C VAL A 430 -18.84 -4.28 45.41
N MET A 431 -19.31 -4.63 46.60
CA MET A 431 -19.60 -3.62 47.63
C MET A 431 -18.35 -2.88 48.10
N GLY A 432 -17.22 -3.62 48.27
CA GLY A 432 -15.93 -3.03 48.64
C GLY A 432 -15.38 -2.06 47.57
N THR A 433 -15.54 -2.40 46.30
CA THR A 433 -15.14 -1.50 45.18
C THR A 433 -16.02 -0.26 45.11
N ILE A 434 -17.34 -0.40 45.33
CA ILE A 434 -18.28 0.76 45.34
C ILE A 434 -17.93 1.69 46.52
N PHE A 435 -17.74 1.13 47.74
CA PHE A 435 -17.33 1.92 48.87
C PHE A 435 -15.96 2.60 48.68
N GLY A 436 -15.01 1.89 48.08
CA GLY A 436 -13.69 2.44 47.73
C GLY A 436 -13.78 3.61 46.74
N LEU A 437 -14.63 3.48 45.72
CA LEU A 437 -14.85 4.53 44.72
C LEU A 437 -15.53 5.77 45.36
N VAL A 438 -16.58 5.58 46.17
CA VAL A 438 -17.28 6.68 46.87
C VAL A 438 -16.33 7.39 47.86
N ALA A 439 -15.49 6.65 48.57
CA ALA A 439 -14.49 7.24 49.45
C ALA A 439 -13.41 8.00 48.68
N LEU A 440 -12.98 7.50 47.53
CA LEU A 440 -12.04 8.17 46.61
C LEU A 440 -12.65 9.46 46.02
N GLU A 441 -13.88 9.39 45.53
CA GLU A 441 -14.61 10.56 45.00
C GLU A 441 -14.84 11.60 46.10
N GLY A 442 -15.24 11.18 47.29
CA GLY A 442 -15.44 12.08 48.44
C GLY A 442 -14.11 12.72 48.89
N SER A 443 -13.01 11.99 48.91
CA SER A 443 -11.69 12.51 49.27
C SER A 443 -11.11 13.41 48.17
N LEU A 444 -11.30 13.08 46.88
CA LEU A 444 -10.94 13.93 45.76
C LEU A 444 -11.78 15.21 45.72
N TRP A 445 -13.09 15.11 45.99
CA TRP A 445 -13.97 16.28 46.06
C TRP A 445 -13.57 17.20 47.26
N TRP A 446 -13.29 16.64 48.44
CA TRP A 446 -12.81 17.39 49.61
C TRP A 446 -11.44 18.03 49.34
N TRP A 447 -10.53 17.32 48.65
CA TRP A 447 -9.19 17.83 48.28
C TRP A 447 -9.28 18.91 47.18
N CYS A 448 -10.13 18.73 46.16
CA CYS A 448 -10.39 19.74 45.14
C CYS A 448 -11.07 21.00 45.70
N CYS A 449 -12.00 20.87 46.65
CA CYS A 449 -12.63 22.03 47.26
C CYS A 449 -11.66 22.83 48.18
N ARG A 450 -10.59 22.18 48.66
CA ARG A 450 -9.62 22.81 49.56
C ARG A 450 -8.39 23.38 48.85
N ASN A 451 -8.06 22.91 47.66
CA ASN A 451 -6.86 23.33 46.91
C ASN A 451 -7.17 23.46 45.41
N SER A 452 -7.94 24.45 45.00
CA SER A 452 -8.03 24.77 43.58
C SER A 452 -6.78 25.46 43.07
N PRO A 453 -6.05 24.81 42.14
CA PRO A 453 -5.67 25.51 40.93
C PRO A 453 -6.18 24.75 39.68
N LYS A 454 -6.57 25.56 38.72
CA LYS A 454 -7.12 25.17 37.42
C LYS A 454 -6.21 24.18 36.70
N PHE A 455 -6.66 22.93 36.51
CA PHE A 455 -6.07 22.02 35.56
C PHE A 455 -7.11 21.54 34.54
N GLY A 456 -6.89 21.91 33.28
CA GLY A 456 -7.64 21.46 32.14
C GLY A 456 -7.24 20.05 31.71
N THR A 457 -8.21 19.34 31.38
CA THR A 457 -8.46 17.97 31.01
C THR A 457 -7.65 17.41 29.85
N LEU A 458 -7.14 16.19 30.04
CA LEU A 458 -6.62 15.29 29.01
C LEU A 458 -7.74 14.30 28.58
N THR A 459 -8.61 14.73 27.67
CA THR A 459 -9.49 13.84 26.88
C THR A 459 -9.78 14.52 25.53
N ALA A 460 -8.76 14.79 24.75
CA ALA A 460 -8.88 15.65 23.56
C ALA A 460 -8.31 15.07 22.26
N GLN A 461 -8.11 13.77 22.15
CA GLN A 461 -7.51 13.25 20.89
C GLN A 461 -8.52 12.84 19.81
N TYR A 462 -9.82 12.72 20.14
CA TYR A 462 -10.88 12.43 19.14
C TYR A 462 -11.84 13.59 18.90
N ALA A 463 -11.78 14.64 19.70
CA ALA A 463 -12.65 15.81 19.60
C ALA A 463 -12.10 16.95 18.72
N LEU A 464 -10.82 16.89 18.30
CA LEU A 464 -10.17 18.00 17.60
C LEU A 464 -10.72 18.25 16.19
N LEU A 465 -11.32 17.26 15.53
CA LEU A 465 -11.89 17.40 14.18
C LEU A 465 -13.31 18.01 14.20
N GLU A 466 -14.05 17.82 15.29
CA GLU A 466 -15.37 18.41 15.48
C GLU A 466 -15.29 19.87 15.93
N TYR A 467 -14.16 20.29 16.49
CA TYR A 467 -13.94 21.62 17.09
C TYR A 467 -13.28 22.67 16.18
N ALA A 468 -12.91 22.34 14.93
CA ALA A 468 -12.24 23.33 14.08
C ALA A 468 -13.12 24.58 13.85
N SER A 469 -14.43 24.41 13.66
CA SER A 469 -15.38 25.54 13.57
C SER A 469 -15.61 26.23 14.91
N GLU A 470 -15.52 25.50 16.02
CA GLU A 470 -15.61 26.06 17.38
C GLU A 470 -14.38 26.88 17.75
N ILE A 471 -13.20 26.50 17.29
CA ILE A 471 -11.93 27.24 17.51
C ILE A 471 -12.01 28.62 16.84
N VAL A 472 -12.48 28.67 15.59
CA VAL A 472 -12.55 29.92 14.82
C VAL A 472 -13.66 30.84 15.34
N SER A 473 -14.78 30.27 15.79
CA SER A 473 -15.96 31.03 16.23
C SER A 473 -16.01 31.30 17.73
N GLY A 474 -15.26 30.55 18.56
CA GLY A 474 -15.32 30.60 20.00
C GLY A 474 -16.66 30.11 20.60
N ARG A 475 -17.52 29.46 19.82
CA ARG A 475 -18.86 28.97 20.22
C ARG A 475 -18.93 27.46 20.14
N ARG A 476 -19.70 26.83 21.05
CA ARG A 476 -19.92 25.38 21.04
C ARG A 476 -20.98 24.98 20.03
N ASN A 477 -20.80 23.85 19.36
CA ASN A 477 -21.71 23.35 18.32
C ASN A 477 -23.16 23.11 18.82
N PHE A 478 -23.36 22.84 20.09
CA PHE A 478 -24.67 22.62 20.72
C PHE A 478 -25.20 23.82 21.52
N GLU A 479 -24.57 24.99 21.44
CA GLU A 479 -25.03 26.19 22.13
C GLU A 479 -26.10 26.90 21.31
N VAL A 480 -27.36 26.85 21.78
CA VAL A 480 -28.48 27.57 21.19
C VAL A 480 -28.46 29.01 21.72
N SER A 481 -27.87 29.91 20.95
CA SER A 481 -27.87 31.35 21.27
C SER A 481 -29.09 32.05 20.62
N PRO A 482 -29.61 33.10 21.21
CA PRO A 482 -30.63 33.95 20.58
C PRO A 482 -30.20 34.51 19.22
N GLU A 483 -28.92 34.72 19.03
CA GLU A 483 -28.30 35.22 17.78
C GLU A 483 -28.35 34.19 16.64
N THR A 484 -28.45 32.88 16.95
CA THR A 484 -28.55 31.80 15.95
C THR A 484 -29.96 31.41 15.58
N ASN A 485 -30.97 32.13 16.08
CA ASN A 485 -32.39 31.87 15.86
C ASN A 485 -32.79 30.43 16.15
N ARG A 486 -32.25 29.83 17.24
CA ARG A 486 -32.48 28.44 17.70
C ARG A 486 -32.03 27.34 16.75
N LYS A 487 -31.20 27.66 15.73
CA LYS A 487 -30.60 26.66 14.86
C LYS A 487 -29.32 26.08 15.50
N LYS A 488 -28.97 24.84 15.15
CA LYS A 488 -27.66 24.29 15.47
C LYS A 488 -26.58 25.21 14.91
N PHE A 489 -25.46 25.40 15.65
CA PHE A 489 -24.40 26.30 15.26
C PHE A 489 -23.85 25.99 13.85
N SER A 490 -23.66 24.69 13.52
CA SER A 490 -23.16 24.26 12.21
C SER A 490 -24.08 24.68 11.05
N VAL A 491 -25.42 24.63 11.25
CA VAL A 491 -26.38 25.04 10.22
C VAL A 491 -26.37 26.56 10.05
N TRP A 492 -26.37 27.31 11.15
CA TRP A 492 -26.29 28.76 11.11
C TRP A 492 -24.97 29.25 10.49
N ALA A 493 -23.82 28.68 10.89
CA ALA A 493 -22.53 29.06 10.35
C ALA A 493 -22.41 28.75 8.85
N TYR A 494 -23.04 27.67 8.38
CA TYR A 494 -23.11 27.37 6.94
C TYR A 494 -23.94 28.40 6.18
N GLU A 495 -25.10 28.82 6.72
CA GLU A 495 -25.93 29.88 6.13
C GLU A 495 -25.18 31.22 6.04
N GLU A 496 -24.39 31.57 7.06
CA GLU A 496 -23.56 32.79 7.04
C GLU A 496 -22.42 32.69 6.01
N LEU A 497 -21.83 31.49 5.85
CA LEU A 497 -20.85 31.22 4.80
C LEU A 497 -21.45 31.39 3.40
N GLU A 498 -22.68 30.88 3.18
CA GLU A 498 -23.40 31.05 1.89
C GLU A 498 -23.73 32.50 1.55
N LYS A 499 -24.03 33.33 2.57
CA LYS A 499 -24.24 34.76 2.42
C LYS A 499 -22.95 35.55 2.22
N GLY A 500 -21.77 34.91 2.28
CA GLY A 500 -20.47 35.58 2.24
C GLY A 500 -20.10 36.32 3.51
N ASN A 501 -20.87 36.17 4.61
CA ASN A 501 -20.65 36.87 5.87
C ASN A 501 -19.74 36.07 6.82
N VAL A 502 -18.53 35.77 6.39
CA VAL A 502 -17.56 34.99 7.21
C VAL A 502 -17.16 35.72 8.48
N LYS A 503 -17.16 37.07 8.47
CA LYS A 503 -16.89 37.87 9.67
C LYS A 503 -17.91 37.63 10.79
N GLY A 504 -19.15 37.33 10.47
CA GLY A 504 -20.19 37.02 11.45
C GLY A 504 -19.96 35.71 12.20
N VAL A 505 -19.20 34.78 11.63
CA VAL A 505 -18.87 33.49 12.23
C VAL A 505 -17.64 33.57 13.15
N LEU A 506 -16.78 34.59 12.96
CA LEU A 506 -15.53 34.77 13.69
C LEU A 506 -15.76 35.17 15.15
N ASP A 507 -14.96 34.65 16.09
CA ASP A 507 -14.97 35.08 17.48
C ASP A 507 -14.67 36.58 17.59
N ARG A 508 -15.49 37.31 18.36
CA ARG A 508 -15.32 38.76 18.55
C ARG A 508 -13.94 39.13 19.10
N ARG A 509 -13.30 38.23 19.85
CA ARG A 509 -11.94 38.43 20.38
C ARG A 509 -10.86 38.40 19.30
N LEU A 510 -11.15 37.80 18.15
CA LEU A 510 -10.28 37.72 17.00
C LEU A 510 -10.60 38.82 15.97
N ALA A 511 -11.78 39.44 16.03
CA ALA A 511 -12.25 40.41 15.03
C ALA A 511 -11.42 41.71 14.99
N ASP A 512 -10.71 42.04 16.07
CA ASP A 512 -9.85 43.25 16.18
C ASP A 512 -8.39 42.99 15.81
N GLN A 513 -8.02 41.76 15.42
CA GLN A 513 -6.66 41.41 14.97
C GLN A 513 -6.56 41.49 13.44
N ASP A 514 -5.36 41.76 12.94
CA ASP A 514 -5.08 41.73 11.49
C ASP A 514 -5.04 40.24 11.02
N ILE A 515 -6.21 39.68 10.75
CA ILE A 515 -6.39 38.27 10.40
C ILE A 515 -6.59 38.14 8.88
N ASN A 516 -5.86 37.22 8.28
CA ASN A 516 -6.05 36.86 6.87
C ASN A 516 -7.41 36.15 6.68
N MET A 517 -8.38 36.91 6.14
CA MET A 517 -9.75 36.42 5.92
C MET A 517 -9.83 35.23 4.96
N GLU A 518 -8.87 35.07 4.06
CA GLU A 518 -8.78 33.91 3.16
C GLU A 518 -8.48 32.63 3.94
N GLN A 519 -7.57 32.70 4.89
CA GLN A 519 -7.25 31.55 5.77
C GLN A 519 -8.44 31.19 6.68
N VAL A 520 -9.18 32.19 7.17
CA VAL A 520 -10.40 31.97 7.95
C VAL A 520 -11.47 31.27 7.10
N MET A 521 -11.70 31.76 5.89
CA MET A 521 -12.64 31.14 4.94
C MET A 521 -12.28 29.69 4.69
N ARG A 522 -11.02 29.42 4.43
CA ARG A 522 -10.47 28.10 4.19
C ARG A 522 -10.67 27.17 5.38
N ALA A 523 -10.35 27.62 6.59
CA ALA A 523 -10.55 26.87 7.83
C ALA A 523 -12.03 26.50 8.06
N VAL A 524 -12.94 27.42 7.80
CA VAL A 524 -14.39 27.18 7.92
C VAL A 524 -14.88 26.16 6.88
N GLN A 525 -14.46 26.29 5.62
CA GLN A 525 -14.83 25.32 4.57
C GLN A 525 -14.30 23.92 4.86
N VAL A 526 -13.06 23.78 5.31
CA VAL A 526 -12.46 22.49 5.69
C VAL A 526 -13.23 21.88 6.86
N SER A 527 -13.65 22.69 7.84
CA SER A 527 -14.45 22.21 8.97
C SER A 527 -15.75 21.57 8.49
N PHE A 528 -16.46 22.15 7.53
CA PHE A 528 -17.69 21.58 6.97
C PHE A 528 -17.45 20.28 6.20
N TRP A 529 -16.32 20.12 5.54
CA TRP A 529 -15.93 18.84 4.93
C TRP A 529 -15.66 17.77 5.97
N CYS A 530 -15.06 18.13 7.12
CA CYS A 530 -14.72 17.17 8.18
C CYS A 530 -15.95 16.67 8.96
N ILE A 531 -17.04 17.46 9.05
CA ILE A 531 -18.27 17.09 9.79
C ILE A 531 -19.34 16.41 8.95
N GLN A 532 -19.03 16.00 7.69
CA GLN A 532 -20.00 15.28 6.86
C GLN A 532 -20.50 14.00 7.55
N GLU A 533 -21.79 13.67 7.41
CA GLU A 533 -22.40 12.51 8.07
C GLU A 533 -21.77 11.19 7.58
N GLN A 534 -21.57 11.07 6.28
CA GLN A 534 -20.93 9.88 5.71
C GLN A 534 -19.42 9.94 5.89
N PRO A 535 -18.81 8.98 6.60
CA PRO A 535 -17.35 8.95 6.81
C PRO A 535 -16.54 8.94 5.50
N SER A 536 -17.08 8.32 4.45
CA SER A 536 -16.45 8.29 3.11
C SER A 536 -16.36 9.66 2.43
N HIS A 537 -17.15 10.64 2.85
CA HIS A 537 -17.11 12.00 2.33
C HIS A 537 -16.15 12.90 3.12
N ARG A 538 -15.66 12.44 4.26
CA ARG A 538 -14.70 13.20 5.06
C ARG A 538 -13.30 13.10 4.44
N PRO A 539 -12.58 14.22 4.26
CA PRO A 539 -11.22 14.17 3.74
C PRO A 539 -10.27 13.50 4.76
N MET A 540 -9.32 12.72 4.25
CA MET A 540 -8.21 12.22 5.08
C MET A 540 -7.38 13.38 5.63
N MET A 541 -6.72 13.21 6.79
CA MET A 541 -5.95 14.26 7.46
C MET A 541 -4.89 14.89 6.56
N GLY A 542 -4.20 14.12 5.74
CA GLY A 542 -3.24 14.64 4.76
C GLY A 542 -3.90 15.62 3.76
N LYS A 543 -5.13 15.33 3.31
CA LYS A 543 -5.90 16.25 2.45
C LYS A 543 -6.37 17.48 3.23
N VAL A 544 -6.75 17.33 4.49
CA VAL A 544 -7.11 18.45 5.38
C VAL A 544 -5.97 19.46 5.51
N VAL A 545 -4.74 18.96 5.74
CA VAL A 545 -3.55 19.82 5.84
C VAL A 545 -3.31 20.58 4.52
N GLN A 546 -3.34 19.88 3.39
CA GLN A 546 -3.17 20.50 2.07
C GLN A 546 -4.24 21.55 1.74
N MET A 547 -5.49 21.31 2.16
CA MET A 547 -6.59 22.27 2.03
C MET A 547 -6.35 23.50 2.91
N LEU A 548 -5.89 23.33 4.15
CA LEU A 548 -5.59 24.44 5.07
C LEU A 548 -4.38 25.27 4.61
N GLU A 549 -3.35 24.61 4.08
CA GLU A 549 -2.15 25.28 3.54
C GLU A 549 -2.39 25.97 2.20
N GLY A 550 -3.54 25.69 1.55
CA GLY A 550 -3.88 26.31 0.27
C GLY A 550 -3.24 25.66 -0.94
N ILE A 551 -2.71 24.46 -0.78
CA ILE A 551 -2.11 23.67 -1.86
C ILE A 551 -3.21 23.12 -2.78
N ILE A 552 -4.40 22.80 -2.21
CA ILE A 552 -5.56 22.28 -2.93
C ILE A 552 -6.70 23.29 -2.84
N GLU A 553 -7.35 23.56 -3.97
CA GLU A 553 -8.59 24.34 -4.01
C GLU A 553 -9.72 23.57 -3.30
N ILE A 554 -10.49 24.26 -2.47
CA ILE A 554 -11.56 23.68 -1.67
C ILE A 554 -12.87 23.86 -2.42
N GLU A 555 -13.45 22.76 -2.88
CA GLU A 555 -14.81 22.75 -3.42
C GLU A 555 -15.82 23.17 -2.35
N LYS A 556 -16.95 23.74 -2.78
CA LYS A 556 -18.01 24.12 -1.84
C LYS A 556 -18.49 22.91 -1.03
N PRO A 557 -18.37 22.96 0.33
CA PRO A 557 -18.81 21.83 1.16
C PRO A 557 -20.33 21.65 1.09
N PRO A 558 -20.84 20.40 1.19
CA PRO A 558 -22.27 20.14 1.29
C PRO A 558 -22.86 20.72 2.60
N ALA A 559 -24.14 21.12 2.55
CA ALA A 559 -24.83 21.63 3.72
C ALA A 559 -24.95 20.57 4.84
N PRO A 560 -24.69 20.92 6.11
CA PRO A 560 -24.94 20.01 7.23
C PRO A 560 -26.44 19.80 7.39
N ASN A 561 -26.91 18.54 7.55
CA ASN A 561 -28.32 18.23 7.74
C ASN A 561 -28.85 18.86 9.04
N ALA A 562 -29.91 19.60 8.94
CA ALA A 562 -30.74 20.00 10.08
C ALA A 562 -31.44 18.73 10.58
N GLY A 563 -30.93 18.11 11.67
CA GLY A 563 -31.59 16.93 12.28
C GLY A 563 -33.08 17.18 12.48
N THR A 564 -33.89 16.38 11.82
CA THR A 564 -35.35 16.37 11.98
C THR A 564 -35.68 15.79 13.35
N ASP A 565 -35.90 16.65 14.34
CA ASP A 565 -36.73 16.30 15.46
C ASP A 565 -38.18 16.24 14.95
N GLY A 566 -38.80 15.07 15.12
CA GLY A 566 -40.12 14.80 14.59
C GLY A 566 -41.17 15.74 15.12
N SER A 567 -41.94 16.34 14.26
CA SER A 567 -43.41 16.51 14.28
C SER A 567 -43.87 17.46 13.16
N GLY A 568 -44.62 16.94 12.23
CA GLY A 568 -45.86 17.51 11.69
C GLY A 568 -45.81 18.71 10.75
N ASN A 569 -46.34 18.44 9.59
CA ASN A 569 -47.08 19.29 8.66
C ASN A 569 -46.32 20.08 7.58
N GLY A 570 -46.74 19.70 6.39
CA GLY A 570 -46.24 20.16 5.11
C GLY A 570 -46.48 21.64 4.80
N THR A 571 -45.66 22.12 3.97
CA THR A 571 -46.02 23.01 2.83
C THR A 571 -44.87 23.06 1.84
N SER A 572 -45.17 22.63 0.62
CA SER A 572 -44.31 22.70 -0.56
C SER A 572 -44.08 24.15 -0.96
N ILE A 573 -42.83 24.56 -1.14
CA ILE A 573 -42.48 25.72 -1.96
C ILE A 573 -41.51 25.28 -3.03
N ASN A 574 -42.00 25.30 -4.27
CA ASN A 574 -41.22 25.19 -5.49
C ASN A 574 -40.28 26.40 -5.64
N VAL A 575 -39.01 26.16 -5.79
CA VAL A 575 -38.11 27.12 -6.45
C VAL A 575 -37.38 26.38 -7.55
N SER A 576 -37.78 26.70 -8.78
CA SER A 576 -37.04 26.37 -10.00
C SER A 576 -35.73 27.14 -10.02
N SER A 577 -34.61 26.47 -10.20
CA SER A 577 -33.50 27.01 -10.96
C SER A 577 -32.66 25.83 -11.54
N ASN A 578 -32.61 25.86 -12.84
CA ASN A 578 -31.86 24.97 -13.72
C ASN A 578 -30.39 24.96 -13.38
N VAL A 579 -29.83 23.80 -13.08
CA VAL A 579 -28.46 23.40 -13.49
C VAL A 579 -28.46 21.91 -13.74
N SER A 580 -28.06 21.56 -14.92
CA SER A 580 -27.99 20.21 -15.49
C SER A 580 -26.89 19.37 -14.90
N ILE A 581 -27.20 18.06 -14.75
CA ILE A 581 -26.43 16.87 -15.09
C ILE A 581 -25.31 16.45 -14.14
N PHE A 582 -25.54 15.41 -13.41
CA PHE A 582 -25.16 14.00 -13.52
C PHE A 582 -25.74 13.23 -12.35
N SER A 583 -26.71 12.35 -12.63
CA SER A 583 -27.26 11.40 -11.66
C SER A 583 -26.49 10.10 -11.68
N PRO A 584 -26.18 9.50 -10.54
CA PRO A 584 -26.02 8.05 -10.45
C PRO A 584 -27.37 7.41 -10.22
N ILE A 585 -27.68 6.41 -11.00
CA ILE A 585 -28.89 5.60 -11.02
C ILE A 585 -28.98 4.81 -9.71
N ALA A 586 -29.97 5.13 -8.89
CA ALA A 586 -30.44 4.23 -7.83
C ALA A 586 -31.52 3.34 -8.42
N ALA A 587 -31.27 2.04 -8.49
CA ALA A 587 -32.26 1.04 -8.87
C ALA A 587 -33.15 0.74 -7.68
N SER A 588 -34.42 1.18 -7.77
CA SER A 588 -35.53 0.67 -6.95
C SER A 588 -36.18 -0.51 -7.68
N ALA A 589 -36.32 -1.62 -6.96
CA ALA A 589 -36.99 -2.83 -7.43
C ALA A 589 -38.49 -2.65 -7.55
N PRO A 590 -39.15 -3.22 -8.56
CA PRO A 590 -40.57 -3.54 -8.53
C PRO A 590 -40.82 -5.05 -8.38
N ALA A 591 -41.91 -5.39 -7.72
CA ALA A 591 -42.40 -6.73 -7.48
C ALA A 591 -42.97 -7.38 -8.78
N PRO A 592 -43.19 -8.72 -8.80
CA PRO A 592 -43.26 -9.49 -10.03
C PRO A 592 -44.67 -9.57 -10.64
N SER A 593 -44.71 -9.57 -11.99
CA SER A 593 -45.82 -10.17 -12.75
C SER A 593 -45.36 -10.70 -14.09
N SER A 594 -45.57 -12.02 -14.24
CA SER A 594 -45.88 -12.83 -15.43
C SER A 594 -45.23 -12.57 -16.78
N SER A 595 -44.53 -13.61 -17.22
CA SER A 595 -44.43 -14.20 -18.57
C SER A 595 -44.23 -13.30 -19.78
N SER A 596 -43.06 -13.45 -20.44
CA SER A 596 -42.96 -13.73 -21.91
C SER A 596 -41.51 -13.87 -22.32
N SER A 597 -41.28 -14.83 -23.17
CA SER A 597 -40.07 -15.20 -23.90
C SER A 597 -39.31 -14.03 -24.52
N VAL A 598 -37.97 -13.96 -24.29
CA VAL A 598 -37.09 -13.13 -25.11
C VAL A 598 -35.83 -13.90 -25.48
N GLN A 599 -35.59 -13.85 -26.78
CA GLN A 599 -34.49 -14.43 -27.52
C GLN A 599 -33.10 -13.91 -27.05
N LEU A 600 -32.13 -14.82 -27.12
CA LEU A 600 -30.70 -14.53 -27.04
C LEU A 600 -30.28 -13.57 -28.16
N ALA A 601 -29.61 -12.48 -27.77
CA ALA A 601 -28.84 -11.65 -28.69
C ALA A 601 -27.35 -11.97 -28.48
N GLU A 602 -26.76 -12.54 -29.52
CA GLU A 602 -25.32 -12.74 -29.68
C GLU A 602 -24.60 -11.39 -29.76
N VAL A 603 -23.55 -11.22 -28.95
CA VAL A 603 -22.57 -10.15 -29.15
C VAL A 603 -21.40 -10.71 -29.92
N SER A 604 -21.35 -10.33 -31.20
CA SER A 604 -20.31 -10.62 -32.18
C SER A 604 -19.01 -9.93 -31.82
N LEU A 605 -17.96 -10.74 -31.62
CA LEU A 605 -16.57 -10.28 -31.61
C LEU A 605 -16.03 -10.23 -33.02
N TYR A 606 -15.69 -9.05 -33.50
CA TYR A 606 -14.95 -8.84 -34.74
C TYR A 606 -13.50 -9.34 -34.58
N ALA A 607 -13.19 -10.45 -35.27
CA ALA A 607 -11.82 -10.82 -35.59
C ALA A 607 -11.62 -10.65 -37.09
N SER A 608 -10.78 -9.71 -37.47
CA SER A 608 -10.36 -9.50 -38.87
C SER A 608 -9.35 -10.58 -39.27
N GLY A 609 -9.81 -11.52 -40.08
CA GLY A 609 -8.95 -12.47 -40.75
C GLY A 609 -8.51 -11.95 -42.10
N LYS A 610 -7.25 -12.09 -42.44
CA LYS A 610 -6.76 -12.08 -43.81
C LYS A 610 -6.17 -13.43 -44.15
N ASN A 611 -6.73 -13.96 -45.24
CA ASN A 611 -6.37 -15.16 -46.00
C ASN A 611 -4.87 -15.31 -46.29
N LEU A 612 -4.38 -16.52 -46.24
CA LEU A 612 -3.52 -17.04 -47.32
C LEU A 612 -3.78 -18.54 -47.55
N GLU A 613 -3.88 -18.86 -48.85
CA GLU A 613 -4.29 -20.12 -49.44
C GLU A 613 -3.31 -21.28 -49.27
N ARG A 614 -3.92 -22.50 -49.22
CA ARG A 614 -3.55 -23.77 -49.84
C ARG A 614 -2.13 -23.97 -50.39
N ALA A 615 -1.47 -24.99 -49.92
CA ALA A 615 -0.87 -26.00 -50.80
C ALA A 615 -0.85 -27.37 -50.08
N SER A 616 -1.38 -28.32 -50.82
CA SER A 616 -1.54 -29.75 -50.52
C SER A 616 -0.26 -30.54 -50.71
N SER A 617 -0.28 -31.70 -50.13
CA SER A 617 0.26 -33.00 -50.58
C SER A 617 1.58 -33.47 -49.99
N SER A 618 1.46 -34.51 -49.31
CA SER A 618 1.81 -35.93 -49.60
C SER A 618 3.13 -36.43 -49.00
N LEU A 619 2.92 -37.45 -48.16
CA LEU A 619 3.51 -38.80 -48.21
C LEU A 619 4.89 -39.08 -47.58
N LEU A 620 4.82 -40.05 -46.70
CA LEU A 620 5.64 -41.25 -46.51
C LEU A 620 6.82 -41.19 -45.49
N HIS A 621 6.59 -41.88 -44.41
CA HIS A 621 7.24 -43.15 -43.98
C HIS A 621 8.75 -43.17 -43.86
N SER A 622 9.26 -43.31 -42.68
CA SER A 622 10.01 -44.47 -42.19
C SER A 622 10.78 -44.17 -40.90
N ASP A 623 10.49 -44.92 -39.88
CA ASP A 623 11.39 -45.34 -38.77
C ASP A 623 12.40 -46.37 -39.34
N PRO A 624 13.38 -46.87 -38.60
CA PRO A 624 14.10 -46.40 -37.43
C PRO A 624 15.66 -46.53 -37.56
N ASN A 625 16.42 -45.81 -36.71
CA ASN A 625 17.52 -46.42 -35.98
C ASN A 625 17.98 -45.46 -34.89
#